data_b98f4afbcfd855bbdb5d9e7ae608e525
#
_entry.id   b98f4afbcfd855bbdb5d9e7ae608e525
#
_cell.length_a   1.000
_cell.length_b   1.000
_cell.length_c   1.000
_cell.angle_alpha   90.00
_cell.angle_beta   90.00
_cell.angle_gamma   90.00
#
_symmetry.space_group_name_H-M   'P 1'
#
loop_
_entity.id
_entity.type
_entity.pdbx_description
1 polymer ?
#
loop_
_entity_poly.entity_id
_entity_poly.type
_entity_poly.pdbx_seq_one_letter_code
_entity_poly.pdbx_strand_id
1 'polypeptide(L)'
;VTAEREGRTAPWAKALGAVLLVVVVALVALFTLAHLREAAGERDAFEATRADAARFADALVATKGVTPSDQDVRDALDQYADGGPHLGALVEVRPTGHGTRVFVQFSRRYERTLVVFGPADAMATRCFTLDLPQTDRAARPRVTAHGPEKSCAAVAASTPN
;
A
#
# COMPACT_ATOMS: atom_id res chain seq x y z
N VAL A 1 -8.57 -66.02 -22.24
CA VAL A 1 -9.66 -65.57 -21.36
C VAL A 1 -9.01 -64.84 -20.19
N THR A 2 -8.84 -63.53 -20.31
CA THR A 2 -8.32 -62.64 -19.26
C THR A 2 -9.53 -62.17 -18.45
N ALA A 3 -9.67 -62.73 -17.22
CA ALA A 3 -10.63 -62.24 -16.28
C ALA A 3 -10.25 -60.85 -15.79
N GLU A 4 -10.99 -59.83 -16.22
CA GLU A 4 -10.98 -58.50 -15.61
C GLU A 4 -11.38 -58.63 -14.14
N ARG A 5 -10.38 -58.52 -13.25
CA ARG A 5 -10.65 -58.30 -11.83
C ARG A 5 -11.21 -56.90 -11.69
N GLU A 6 -12.53 -56.76 -11.70
CA GLU A 6 -13.22 -55.55 -11.18
C GLU A 6 -12.77 -55.36 -9.73
N GLY A 7 -11.85 -54.41 -9.53
CA GLY A 7 -11.34 -54.00 -8.22
C GLY A 7 -12.47 -53.37 -7.42
N ARG A 8 -13.18 -54.18 -6.61
CA ARG A 8 -14.11 -53.68 -5.59
C ARG A 8 -13.34 -52.83 -4.62
N THR A 9 -13.30 -51.51 -4.87
CA THR A 9 -12.73 -50.56 -3.92
C THR A 9 -13.48 -50.71 -2.59
N ALA A 10 -12.74 -51.07 -1.54
CA ALA A 10 -13.28 -51.29 -0.22
C ALA A 10 -14.02 -50.03 0.27
N PRO A 11 -15.18 -50.15 0.91
CA PRO A 11 -16.01 -48.98 1.30
C PRO A 11 -15.26 -47.98 2.17
N TRP A 12 -14.29 -48.41 2.96
CA TRP A 12 -13.44 -47.55 3.75
C TRP A 12 -12.55 -46.66 2.89
N ALA A 13 -12.07 -47.11 1.72
CA ALA A 13 -11.25 -46.30 0.81
C ALA A 13 -12.07 -45.16 0.19
N LYS A 14 -13.37 -45.40 -0.11
CA LYS A 14 -14.31 -44.38 -0.58
C LYS A 14 -14.56 -43.31 0.52
N ALA A 15 -14.77 -43.77 1.76
CA ALA A 15 -14.95 -42.89 2.91
C ALA A 15 -13.72 -42.03 3.17
N LEU A 16 -12.51 -42.60 3.12
CA LEU A 16 -11.26 -41.89 3.30
C LEU A 16 -11.02 -40.86 2.18
N GLY A 17 -11.35 -41.25 0.94
CA GLY A 17 -11.28 -40.32 -0.21
C GLY A 17 -12.24 -39.12 -0.07
N ALA A 18 -13.48 -39.38 0.42
CA ALA A 18 -14.45 -38.32 0.68
C ALA A 18 -13.98 -37.35 1.79
N VAL A 19 -13.45 -37.89 2.90
CA VAL A 19 -12.89 -37.06 3.99
C VAL A 19 -11.72 -36.23 3.49
N LEU A 20 -10.78 -36.82 2.75
CA LEU A 20 -9.66 -36.11 2.18
C LEU A 20 -10.12 -34.97 1.27
N LEU A 21 -11.09 -35.24 0.40
CA LEU A 21 -11.66 -34.21 -0.49
C LEU A 21 -12.25 -33.05 0.30
N VAL A 22 -13.03 -33.33 1.34
CA VAL A 22 -13.61 -32.26 2.21
C VAL A 22 -12.52 -31.45 2.87
N VAL A 23 -11.48 -32.08 3.39
CA VAL A 23 -10.34 -31.39 4.00
C VAL A 23 -9.63 -30.47 2.98
N VAL A 24 -9.37 -30.98 1.78
CA VAL A 24 -8.72 -30.18 0.71
C VAL A 24 -9.61 -28.99 0.32
N VAL A 25 -10.91 -29.19 0.13
CA VAL A 25 -11.84 -28.09 -0.19
C VAL A 25 -11.88 -27.06 0.93
N ALA A 26 -11.92 -27.49 2.19
CA ALA A 26 -11.88 -26.58 3.34
C ALA A 26 -10.58 -25.78 3.40
N LEU A 27 -9.42 -26.40 3.16
CA LEU A 27 -8.14 -25.72 3.13
C LEU A 27 -8.06 -24.70 1.99
N VAL A 28 -8.52 -25.05 0.79
CA VAL A 28 -8.58 -24.12 -0.35
C VAL A 28 -9.50 -22.93 -0.03
N ALA A 29 -10.68 -23.18 0.56
CA ALA A 29 -11.60 -22.12 0.96
C ALA A 29 -10.99 -21.18 2.01
N LEU A 30 -10.34 -21.74 3.03
CA LEU A 30 -9.66 -20.94 4.06
C LEU A 30 -8.52 -20.10 3.46
N PHE A 31 -7.70 -20.69 2.58
CA PHE A 31 -6.62 -20.00 1.92
C PHE A 31 -7.11 -18.85 1.04
N THR A 32 -8.16 -19.09 0.24
CA THR A 32 -8.73 -18.04 -0.62
C THR A 32 -9.35 -16.90 0.20
N LEU A 33 -10.09 -17.22 1.27
CA LEU A 33 -10.66 -16.20 2.16
C LEU A 33 -9.57 -15.34 2.83
N ALA A 34 -8.50 -15.98 3.27
CA ALA A 34 -7.40 -15.26 3.88
C ALA A 34 -6.66 -14.36 2.89
N HIS A 35 -6.42 -14.83 1.67
CA HIS A 35 -5.82 -14.03 0.61
C HIS A 35 -6.69 -12.82 0.23
N LEU A 36 -8.01 -12.99 0.16
CA LEU A 36 -8.94 -11.89 -0.09
C LEU A 36 -8.92 -10.83 1.04
N ARG A 37 -8.83 -11.28 2.30
CA ARG A 37 -8.72 -10.36 3.45
C ARG A 37 -7.39 -9.60 3.46
N GLU A 38 -6.29 -10.26 3.12
CA GLU A 38 -4.97 -9.61 3.03
C GLU A 38 -4.97 -8.55 1.92
N ALA A 39 -5.53 -8.84 0.76
CA ALA A 39 -5.69 -7.88 -0.34
C ALA A 39 -6.60 -6.70 0.04
N ALA A 40 -7.63 -6.91 0.86
CA ALA A 40 -8.46 -5.84 1.39
C ALA A 40 -7.68 -4.95 2.36
N GLY A 41 -6.95 -5.54 3.32
CA GLY A 41 -6.12 -4.81 4.28
C GLY A 41 -5.03 -3.96 3.61
N GLU A 42 -4.41 -4.47 2.55
CA GLU A 42 -3.44 -3.69 1.76
C GLU A 42 -4.10 -2.50 1.05
N ARG A 43 -5.29 -2.68 0.48
CA ARG A 43 -6.04 -1.59 -0.17
C ARG A 43 -6.45 -0.52 0.83
N ASP A 44 -6.96 -0.91 1.99
CA ASP A 44 -7.36 0.02 3.06
C ASP A 44 -6.14 0.81 3.57
N ALA A 45 -4.99 0.16 3.75
CA ALA A 45 -3.75 0.82 4.10
C ALA A 45 -3.28 1.80 3.01
N PHE A 46 -3.45 1.44 1.74
CA PHE A 46 -3.13 2.32 0.61
C PHE A 46 -4.05 3.56 0.57
N GLU A 47 -5.36 3.39 0.70
CA GLU A 47 -6.30 4.53 0.74
C GLU A 47 -6.02 5.43 1.95
N ALA A 48 -5.63 4.85 3.08
CA ALA A 48 -5.24 5.62 4.25
C ALA A 48 -3.95 6.43 3.98
N THR A 49 -2.91 5.86 3.35
CA THR A 49 -1.69 6.63 2.99
C THR A 49 -2.00 7.76 2.00
N ARG A 50 -2.95 7.57 1.09
CA ARG A 50 -3.42 8.62 0.18
C ARG A 50 -4.11 9.77 0.92
N ALA A 51 -4.96 9.44 1.89
CA ALA A 51 -5.59 10.44 2.75
C ALA A 51 -4.55 11.19 3.62
N ASP A 52 -3.51 10.48 4.10
CA ASP A 52 -2.40 11.07 4.84
C ASP A 52 -1.61 12.04 3.96
N ALA A 53 -1.28 11.66 2.72
CA ALA A 53 -0.59 12.52 1.78
C ALA A 53 -1.40 13.80 1.44
N ALA A 54 -2.72 13.67 1.31
CA ALA A 54 -3.59 14.82 1.07
C ALA A 54 -3.62 15.78 2.26
N ARG A 55 -3.80 15.26 3.48
CA ARG A 55 -3.78 16.07 4.72
C ARG A 55 -2.43 16.75 4.93
N PHE A 56 -1.35 16.01 4.67
CA PHE A 56 0.00 16.58 4.74
C PHE A 56 0.19 17.72 3.74
N ALA A 57 -0.25 17.55 2.49
CA ALA A 57 -0.16 18.60 1.47
C ALA A 57 -0.93 19.86 1.86
N ASP A 58 -2.15 19.71 2.40
CA ASP A 58 -2.95 20.83 2.89
C ASP A 58 -2.27 21.52 4.10
N ALA A 59 -1.75 20.76 5.06
CA ALA A 59 -1.03 21.28 6.21
C ALA A 59 0.26 22.00 5.81
N LEU A 60 1.01 21.46 4.86
CA LEU A 60 2.26 22.05 4.34
C LEU A 60 1.97 23.43 3.71
N VAL A 61 0.96 23.53 2.85
CA VAL A 61 0.56 24.80 2.25
C VAL A 61 0.08 25.80 3.30
N ALA A 62 -0.68 25.37 4.29
CA ALA A 62 -1.19 26.23 5.36
C ALA A 62 -0.07 26.81 6.24
N THR A 63 0.99 26.02 6.53
CA THR A 63 2.06 26.39 7.47
C THR A 63 3.27 27.03 6.81
N LYS A 64 3.68 26.53 5.65
CA LYS A 64 4.91 26.91 4.94
C LYS A 64 4.67 27.64 3.62
N GLY A 65 3.42 27.66 3.15
CA GLY A 65 3.03 28.27 1.88
C GLY A 65 3.25 27.34 0.68
N VAL A 66 3.27 27.94 -0.51
CA VAL A 66 3.29 27.22 -1.79
C VAL A 66 4.69 26.97 -2.36
N THR A 67 5.74 27.53 -1.73
CA THR A 67 7.14 27.38 -2.13
C THR A 67 8.01 26.91 -0.95
N PRO A 68 7.69 25.75 -0.35
CA PRO A 68 8.48 25.24 0.77
C PRO A 68 9.87 24.82 0.31
N SER A 69 10.87 25.03 1.16
CA SER A 69 12.22 24.48 0.99
C SER A 69 12.25 23.00 1.41
N ASP A 70 13.32 22.30 1.06
CA ASP A 70 13.59 20.93 1.52
C ASP A 70 13.51 20.80 3.04
N GLN A 71 14.03 21.80 3.77
CA GLN A 71 14.02 21.81 5.23
C GLN A 71 12.60 22.01 5.77
N ASP A 72 11.82 22.89 5.17
CA ASP A 72 10.41 23.11 5.57
C ASP A 72 9.58 21.84 5.42
N VAL A 73 9.82 21.07 4.35
CA VAL A 73 9.11 19.81 4.13
C VAL A 73 9.54 18.75 5.14
N ARG A 74 10.85 18.65 5.47
CA ARG A 74 11.34 17.70 6.50
C ARG A 74 10.76 18.03 7.87
N ASP A 75 10.85 19.29 8.29
CA ASP A 75 10.29 19.73 9.58
C ASP A 75 8.78 19.45 9.67
N ALA A 76 8.06 19.65 8.57
CA ALA A 76 6.64 19.35 8.50
C ALA A 76 6.36 17.83 8.56
N LEU A 77 7.20 17.00 7.92
CA LEU A 77 7.08 15.54 8.00
C LEU A 77 7.36 15.02 9.40
N ASP A 78 8.39 15.53 10.07
CA ASP A 78 8.72 15.15 11.45
C ASP A 78 7.58 15.52 12.41
N GLN A 79 7.04 16.73 12.29
CA GLN A 79 5.87 17.15 13.06
C GLN A 79 4.63 16.32 12.78
N TYR A 80 4.46 15.87 11.52
CA TYR A 80 3.35 15.02 11.13
C TYR A 80 3.51 13.59 11.67
N ALA A 81 4.73 13.05 11.71
CA ALA A 81 5.04 11.72 12.23
C ALA A 81 4.76 11.62 13.75
N ASP A 82 5.00 12.67 14.53
CA ASP A 82 4.73 12.71 15.96
C ASP A 82 3.22 12.61 16.30
N GLY A 83 2.35 12.87 15.33
CA GLY A 83 0.89 12.83 15.48
C GLY A 83 0.21 11.49 15.18
N GLY A 84 0.93 10.43 14.76
CA GLY A 84 0.26 9.19 14.37
C GLY A 84 1.16 8.05 13.85
N PRO A 85 0.53 6.92 13.45
CA PRO A 85 1.23 5.70 13.01
C PRO A 85 1.77 5.80 11.56
N HIS A 86 2.00 7.00 11.05
CA HIS A 86 2.44 7.24 9.68
C HIS A 86 3.93 7.56 9.67
N LEU A 87 4.65 6.97 8.74
CA LEU A 87 6.03 7.32 8.46
C LEU A 87 6.07 8.02 7.11
N GLY A 88 6.45 9.30 7.12
CA GLY A 88 6.70 10.08 5.91
C GLY A 88 8.19 10.24 5.68
N ALA A 89 8.64 10.17 4.42
CA ALA A 89 10.02 10.45 4.05
C ALA A 89 10.05 11.36 2.81
N LEU A 90 10.82 12.46 2.91
CA LEU A 90 11.08 13.32 1.77
C LEU A 90 12.08 12.65 0.83
N VAL A 91 11.78 12.67 -0.46
CA VAL A 91 12.70 12.22 -1.50
C VAL A 91 13.30 13.39 -2.23
N GLU A 92 12.49 14.35 -2.70
CA GLU A 92 12.95 15.50 -3.46
C GLU A 92 11.94 16.65 -3.41
N VAL A 93 12.43 17.87 -3.38
CA VAL A 93 11.63 19.08 -3.65
C VAL A 93 12.15 19.72 -4.93
N ARG A 94 11.28 20.00 -5.86
CA ARG A 94 11.63 20.53 -7.17
C ARG A 94 10.79 21.75 -7.51
N PRO A 95 11.39 22.92 -7.72
CA PRO A 95 10.69 24.07 -8.27
C PRO A 95 10.27 23.77 -9.72
N THR A 96 9.07 24.19 -10.10
CA THR A 96 8.53 24.06 -11.46
C THR A 96 8.09 25.44 -11.95
N GLY A 97 7.83 25.58 -13.26
CA GLY A 97 7.33 26.85 -13.82
C GLY A 97 5.97 27.30 -13.28
N HIS A 98 5.24 26.41 -12.59
CA HIS A 98 3.88 26.66 -12.08
C HIS A 98 3.75 26.50 -10.56
N GLY A 99 4.84 26.25 -9.84
CA GLY A 99 4.83 26.04 -8.39
C GLY A 99 5.96 25.16 -7.90
N THR A 100 5.71 24.43 -6.84
CA THR A 100 6.68 23.50 -6.26
C THR A 100 6.12 22.09 -6.32
N ARG A 101 6.94 21.16 -6.79
CA ARG A 101 6.64 19.72 -6.79
C ARG A 101 7.44 19.05 -5.68
N VAL A 102 6.74 18.28 -4.84
CA VAL A 102 7.36 17.54 -3.73
C VAL A 102 7.12 16.05 -3.92
N PHE A 103 8.20 15.27 -3.88
CA PHE A 103 8.14 13.81 -3.91
C PHE A 103 8.31 13.28 -2.49
N VAL A 104 7.26 12.64 -1.98
CA VAL A 104 7.23 12.09 -0.62
C VAL A 104 6.81 10.64 -0.65
N GLN A 105 7.36 9.88 0.29
CA GLN A 105 6.99 8.49 0.51
C GLN A 105 6.22 8.40 1.82
N PHE A 106 5.02 7.81 1.80
CA PHE A 106 4.28 7.48 3.00
C PHE A 106 4.21 5.98 3.19
N SER A 107 4.36 5.55 4.44
CA SER A 107 4.31 4.16 4.84
C SER A 107 3.31 3.98 5.96
N ARG A 108 2.50 2.92 5.89
CA ARG A 108 1.54 2.57 6.93
C ARG A 108 1.63 1.08 7.24
N ARG A 109 1.62 0.75 8.53
CA ARG A 109 1.59 -0.62 8.99
C ARG A 109 0.16 -1.19 8.87
N TYR A 110 0.04 -2.43 8.44
CA TYR A 110 -1.20 -3.19 8.48
C TYR A 110 -0.94 -4.62 8.95
N GLU A 111 -1.95 -5.24 9.57
CA GLU A 111 -1.85 -6.61 10.06
C GLU A 111 -2.13 -7.61 8.93
N ARG A 112 -1.30 -8.64 8.85
CA ARG A 112 -1.48 -9.76 7.92
C ARG A 112 -2.44 -10.78 8.52
N THR A 113 -3.42 -11.21 7.75
CA THR A 113 -4.46 -12.14 8.21
C THR A 113 -3.95 -13.59 8.34
N LEU A 114 -2.95 -13.98 7.55
CA LEU A 114 -2.35 -15.32 7.57
C LEU A 114 -0.83 -15.20 7.75
N VAL A 115 -0.38 -15.43 8.97
CA VAL A 115 1.04 -15.52 9.28
C VAL A 115 1.37 -16.97 9.58
N VAL A 116 1.73 -17.73 8.54
CA VAL A 116 2.27 -19.09 8.72
C VAL A 116 3.76 -19.03 9.03
N PHE A 117 4.49 -18.08 8.42
CA PHE A 117 5.90 -17.80 8.66
C PHE A 117 6.16 -16.29 8.44
N GLY A 118 6.90 -15.64 9.36
CA GLY A 118 7.30 -14.24 9.23
C GLY A 118 6.57 -13.29 10.20
N PRO A 119 6.80 -11.96 10.07
CA PRO A 119 6.18 -10.97 10.94
C PRO A 119 4.67 -10.86 10.68
N ALA A 120 3.92 -10.64 11.75
CA ALA A 120 2.47 -10.43 11.69
C ALA A 120 2.09 -9.11 11.01
N ASP A 121 3.01 -8.16 10.99
CA ASP A 121 2.83 -6.83 10.42
C ASP A 121 3.50 -6.71 9.05
N ALA A 122 2.83 -6.03 8.13
CA ALA A 122 3.40 -5.58 6.86
C ALA A 122 3.33 -4.06 6.74
N MET A 123 4.14 -3.51 5.85
CA MET A 123 4.19 -2.07 5.57
C MET A 123 3.67 -1.81 4.16
N ALA A 124 2.60 -1.04 4.04
CA ALA A 124 2.17 -0.48 2.78
C ALA A 124 2.92 0.83 2.54
N THR A 125 3.86 0.82 1.63
CA THR A 125 4.68 1.98 1.27
C THR A 125 4.31 2.47 -0.11
N ARG A 126 4.05 3.78 -0.25
CA ARG A 126 3.65 4.38 -1.52
C ARG A 126 4.35 5.72 -1.74
N CYS A 127 4.67 5.98 -3.00
CA CYS A 127 5.18 7.26 -3.45
C CYS A 127 4.04 8.19 -3.85
N PHE A 128 4.15 9.45 -3.46
CA PHE A 128 3.22 10.52 -3.83
C PHE A 128 3.97 11.70 -4.41
N THR A 129 3.39 12.30 -5.44
CA THR A 129 3.80 13.59 -5.95
C THR A 129 2.77 14.63 -5.50
N LEU A 130 3.25 15.67 -4.83
CA LEU A 130 2.45 16.81 -4.39
C LEU A 130 2.80 17.99 -5.30
N ASP A 131 1.87 18.44 -6.12
CA ASP A 131 2.02 19.67 -6.91
C ASP A 131 1.36 20.83 -6.15
N LEU A 132 2.18 21.78 -5.69
CA LEU A 132 1.79 22.97 -4.95
C LEU A 132 1.73 24.16 -5.92
N PRO A 133 0.54 24.67 -6.26
CA PRO A 133 0.39 25.74 -7.24
C PRO A 133 0.86 27.09 -6.70
N GLN A 134 1.67 27.84 -7.48
CA GLN A 134 2.23 29.11 -7.07
C GLN A 134 1.24 30.29 -7.16
N THR A 135 0.30 30.23 -8.10
CA THR A 135 -0.45 31.41 -8.54
C THR A 135 -1.81 31.59 -7.87
N ASP A 136 -2.34 30.59 -7.20
CA ASP A 136 -3.66 30.69 -6.59
C ASP A 136 -3.67 30.04 -5.20
N ARG A 137 -3.68 30.88 -4.14
CA ARG A 137 -3.82 30.41 -2.76
C ARG A 137 -5.13 29.64 -2.51
N ALA A 138 -6.11 29.79 -3.39
CA ALA A 138 -7.37 29.04 -3.32
C ALA A 138 -7.28 27.68 -4.04
N ALA A 139 -6.24 27.45 -4.87
CA ALA A 139 -6.05 26.17 -5.54
C ALA A 139 -5.51 25.14 -4.55
N ARG A 140 -6.23 24.05 -4.43
CA ARG A 140 -5.82 22.94 -3.56
C ARG A 140 -4.59 22.22 -4.13
N PRO A 141 -3.68 21.75 -3.26
CA PRO A 141 -2.58 20.90 -3.69
C PRO A 141 -3.09 19.68 -4.45
N ARG A 142 -2.43 19.33 -5.54
CA ARG A 142 -2.76 18.11 -6.29
C ARG A 142 -1.87 16.98 -5.79
N VAL A 143 -2.50 15.91 -5.31
CA VAL A 143 -1.80 14.72 -4.84
C VAL A 143 -1.95 13.59 -5.85
N THR A 144 -0.83 13.11 -6.38
CA THR A 144 -0.79 11.99 -7.32
C THR A 144 -0.11 10.80 -6.65
N ALA A 145 -0.85 9.69 -6.51
CA ALA A 145 -0.32 8.43 -5.99
C ALA A 145 0.32 7.62 -7.12
N HIS A 146 1.47 7.00 -6.84
CA HIS A 146 2.15 6.10 -7.77
C HIS A 146 1.97 4.63 -7.38
N GLY A 147 2.09 3.73 -8.36
CA GLY A 147 1.90 2.29 -8.14
C GLY A 147 2.91 1.68 -7.15
N PRO A 148 2.58 0.52 -6.56
CA PRO A 148 3.37 -0.13 -5.51
C PRO A 148 4.79 -0.51 -5.97
N GLU A 149 4.94 -0.82 -7.25
CA GLU A 149 6.21 -1.24 -7.85
C GLU A 149 7.18 -0.08 -8.13
N LYS A 150 6.72 1.17 -7.98
CA LYS A 150 7.54 2.35 -8.32
C LYS A 150 8.18 2.94 -7.07
N SER A 151 9.51 2.90 -7.01
CA SER A 151 10.24 3.66 -5.99
C SER A 151 10.08 5.17 -6.21
N CYS A 152 10.03 5.93 -5.13
CA CYS A 152 9.91 7.39 -5.22
C CYS A 152 11.08 8.04 -5.95
N ALA A 153 12.28 7.51 -5.82
CA ALA A 153 13.45 7.98 -6.55
C ALA A 153 13.29 7.78 -8.08
N ALA A 154 12.75 6.63 -8.50
CA ALA A 154 12.49 6.37 -9.92
C ALA A 154 11.38 7.28 -10.48
N VAL A 155 10.34 7.56 -9.68
CA VAL A 155 9.28 8.51 -10.03
C VAL A 155 9.85 9.91 -10.19
N ALA A 156 10.64 10.39 -9.24
CA ALA A 156 11.27 11.71 -9.30
C ALA A 156 12.20 11.84 -10.53
N ALA A 157 13.01 10.81 -10.82
CA ALA A 157 13.89 10.80 -11.98
C ALA A 157 13.14 10.77 -13.33
N SER A 158 11.97 10.14 -13.40
CA SER A 158 11.19 10.00 -14.64
C SER A 158 10.21 11.15 -14.88
N THR A 159 9.98 12.02 -13.90
CA THR A 159 9.03 13.13 -14.01
C THR A 159 9.76 14.38 -14.54
N PRO A 160 9.40 14.90 -15.72
CA PRO A 160 10.00 16.12 -16.26
C PRO A 160 9.65 17.36 -15.41
N ASN A 161 10.45 18.38 -15.54
CA ASN A 161 10.22 19.70 -14.92
C ASN A 161 9.06 20.45 -15.59
#